data_c9f95cfeb6cb39e7d6d6188609bef11b
#
_entry.id   c9f95cfeb6cb39e7d6d6188609bef11b
#
_cell.length_a   1.000
_cell.length_b   1.000
_cell.length_c   1.000
_cell.angle_alpha   90.00
_cell.angle_beta   90.00
_cell.angle_gamma   90.00
#
_symmetry.space_group_name_H-M   'P 1'
#
loop_
_entity.id
_entity.type
_entity.pdbx_description
1 polymer ?
#
loop_
_entity_poly.entity_id
_entity_poly.type
_entity_poly.pdbx_seq_one_letter_code
_entity_poly.pdbx_strand_id
1 'polypeptide(L)'
;MNKSVLALGLITLLGFGVGGILIIEYIGDLRFLEVWRSGDSVVLQLGVGSLSGLLASGLALFIITRNFFEKEKAFYYDLIGRLGINRTGIIFISLCAGIGEEIFFRAAIQPFLGIGLTSFLFVLLHGYLTPKNIRLSVYGLALTGIIIGFGYLFERVGLVAAIAAHTVFDLVLLFKITGIRPIPAFRSDPKQKKSL
;
A
#
# COMPACT_ATOMS: atom_id res chain seq x y z
N MET A 1 -14.09 11.29 9.02
CA MET A 1 -13.65 10.53 7.82
C MET A 1 -14.74 10.66 6.76
N ASN A 2 -14.37 10.89 5.51
CA ASN A 2 -15.32 11.00 4.39
C ASN A 2 -15.97 9.63 4.13
N LYS A 3 -17.29 9.61 3.81
CA LYS A 3 -18.06 8.37 3.53
C LYS A 3 -17.49 7.59 2.35
N SER A 4 -16.98 8.28 1.32
CA SER A 4 -16.35 7.63 0.16
C SER A 4 -15.05 6.91 0.55
N VAL A 5 -14.22 7.50 1.40
CA VAL A 5 -12.98 6.88 1.90
C VAL A 5 -13.30 5.67 2.78
N LEU A 6 -14.35 5.78 3.63
CA LEU A 6 -14.81 4.66 4.44
C LEU A 6 -15.29 3.50 3.56
N ALA A 7 -16.15 3.80 2.58
CA ALA A 7 -16.70 2.79 1.68
C ALA A 7 -15.58 2.11 0.86
N LEU A 8 -14.64 2.89 0.30
CA LEU A 8 -13.53 2.37 -0.46
C LEU A 8 -12.66 1.42 0.38
N GLY A 9 -12.25 1.85 1.58
CA GLY A 9 -11.46 1.01 2.46
C GLY A 9 -12.19 -0.28 2.87
N LEU A 10 -13.48 -0.21 3.20
CA LEU A 10 -14.27 -1.40 3.54
C LEU A 10 -14.45 -2.34 2.34
N ILE A 11 -14.69 -1.81 1.14
CA ILE A 11 -14.78 -2.62 -0.09
C ILE A 11 -13.44 -3.33 -0.34
N THR A 12 -12.32 -2.63 -0.20
CA THR A 12 -10.99 -3.23 -0.35
C THR A 12 -10.75 -4.32 0.70
N LEU A 13 -10.94 -4.01 1.98
CA LEU A 13 -10.69 -4.96 3.06
C LEU A 13 -11.62 -6.18 2.99
N LEU A 14 -12.92 -5.96 2.85
CA LEU A 14 -13.90 -7.05 2.83
C LEU A 14 -13.92 -7.78 1.48
N GLY A 15 -13.85 -7.05 0.36
CA GLY A 15 -13.88 -7.65 -0.97
C GLY A 15 -12.61 -8.47 -1.23
N PHE A 16 -11.45 -7.88 -1.13
CA PHE A 16 -10.20 -8.59 -1.33
C PHE A 16 -9.85 -9.51 -0.15
N GLY A 17 -9.95 -9.04 1.10
CA GLY A 17 -9.59 -9.84 2.26
C GLY A 17 -10.46 -11.10 2.39
N VAL A 18 -11.79 -10.97 2.38
CA VAL A 18 -12.69 -12.13 2.46
C VAL A 18 -12.59 -12.99 1.21
N GLY A 19 -12.54 -12.37 0.01
CA GLY A 19 -12.35 -13.09 -1.25
C GLY A 19 -11.05 -13.90 -1.25
N GLY A 20 -9.96 -13.33 -0.76
CA GLY A 20 -8.68 -14.03 -0.62
C GLY A 20 -8.76 -15.20 0.36
N ILE A 21 -9.36 -15.00 1.54
CA ILE A 21 -9.56 -16.08 2.52
C ILE A 21 -10.38 -17.23 1.90
N LEU A 22 -11.46 -16.93 1.17
CA LEU A 22 -12.26 -17.95 0.53
C LEU A 22 -11.47 -18.73 -0.52
N ILE A 23 -10.63 -18.08 -1.32
CA ILE A 23 -9.76 -18.77 -2.29
C ILE A 23 -8.78 -19.68 -1.55
N ILE A 24 -8.14 -19.22 -0.49
CA ILE A 24 -7.19 -20.04 0.30
C ILE A 24 -7.90 -21.26 0.90
N GLU A 25 -9.07 -21.08 1.51
CA GLU A 25 -9.77 -22.16 2.24
C GLU A 25 -10.43 -23.20 1.31
N TYR A 26 -10.87 -22.80 0.09
CA TYR A 26 -11.65 -23.69 -0.78
C TYR A 26 -10.93 -24.13 -2.07
N ILE A 27 -9.87 -23.42 -2.46
CA ILE A 27 -9.14 -23.70 -3.70
C ILE A 27 -7.66 -23.97 -3.43
N GLY A 28 -7.10 -23.37 -2.37
CA GLY A 28 -5.71 -23.52 -1.98
C GLY A 28 -5.43 -24.85 -1.26
N ASP A 29 -4.15 -25.18 -1.16
CA ASP A 29 -3.67 -26.38 -0.45
C ASP A 29 -3.47 -26.14 1.06
N LEU A 30 -3.49 -24.88 1.50
CA LEU A 30 -3.25 -24.46 2.90
C LEU A 30 -4.49 -23.77 3.48
N ARG A 31 -4.63 -23.88 4.80
CA ARG A 31 -5.61 -23.07 5.54
C ARG A 31 -5.10 -21.64 5.74
N PHE A 32 -6.01 -20.65 5.74
CA PHE A 32 -5.64 -19.25 5.98
C PHE A 32 -4.82 -19.06 7.28
N LEU A 33 -5.20 -19.78 8.33
CA LEU A 33 -4.50 -19.69 9.61
C LEU A 33 -3.06 -20.22 9.54
N GLU A 34 -2.79 -21.19 8.68
CA GLU A 34 -1.44 -21.72 8.43
C GLU A 34 -0.60 -20.67 7.71
N VAL A 35 -1.15 -20.06 6.65
CA VAL A 35 -0.51 -18.95 5.93
C VAL A 35 -0.24 -17.77 6.85
N TRP A 36 -1.21 -17.40 7.70
CA TRP A 36 -1.07 -16.31 8.66
C TRP A 36 0.05 -16.53 9.68
N ARG A 37 0.23 -17.77 10.12
CA ARG A 37 1.24 -18.17 11.11
C ARG A 37 2.58 -18.54 10.50
N SER A 38 2.66 -18.64 9.18
CA SER A 38 3.89 -18.97 8.48
C SER A 38 4.91 -17.82 8.52
N GLY A 39 6.17 -18.16 8.29
CA GLY A 39 7.27 -17.20 8.23
C GLY A 39 7.92 -16.93 9.59
N ASP A 40 8.60 -15.80 9.67
CA ASP A 40 9.36 -15.37 10.85
C ASP A 40 8.46 -14.88 11.99
N SER A 41 9.07 -14.52 13.13
CA SER A 41 8.32 -13.92 14.24
C SER A 41 7.62 -12.63 13.80
N VAL A 42 6.41 -12.37 14.34
CA VAL A 42 5.61 -11.19 13.99
C VAL A 42 6.40 -9.88 14.18
N VAL A 43 7.23 -9.80 15.20
CA VAL A 43 8.08 -8.61 15.45
C VAL A 43 9.07 -8.40 14.31
N LEU A 44 9.73 -9.48 13.85
CA LEU A 44 10.65 -9.40 12.72
C LEU A 44 9.90 -9.05 11.42
N GLN A 45 8.75 -9.69 11.17
CA GLN A 45 7.91 -9.40 10.02
C GLN A 45 7.50 -7.91 9.98
N LEU A 46 7.03 -7.35 11.09
CA LEU A 46 6.67 -5.94 11.19
C LEU A 46 7.87 -5.01 10.97
N GLY A 47 9.02 -5.33 11.55
CA GLY A 47 10.25 -4.54 11.39
C GLY A 47 10.76 -4.53 9.96
N VAL A 48 10.98 -5.71 9.38
CA VAL A 48 11.48 -5.86 8.01
C VAL A 48 10.46 -5.31 6.99
N GLY A 49 9.17 -5.62 7.19
CA GLY A 49 8.11 -5.09 6.33
C GLY A 49 8.04 -3.56 6.34
N SER A 50 8.02 -2.95 7.53
CA SER A 50 7.97 -1.49 7.63
C SER A 50 9.19 -0.81 7.00
N LEU A 51 10.39 -1.34 7.21
CA LEU A 51 11.60 -0.82 6.57
C LEU A 51 11.54 -0.95 5.05
N SER A 52 11.09 -2.11 4.55
CA SER A 52 10.91 -2.34 3.12
C SER A 52 9.88 -1.36 2.52
N GLY A 53 8.77 -1.12 3.20
CA GLY A 53 7.76 -0.14 2.78
C GLY A 53 8.29 1.30 2.72
N LEU A 54 9.11 1.69 3.71
CA LEU A 54 9.78 3.00 3.70
C LEU A 54 10.75 3.15 2.52
N LEU A 55 11.58 2.16 2.26
CA LEU A 55 12.53 2.17 1.15
C LEU A 55 11.80 2.18 -0.20
N ALA A 56 10.76 1.35 -0.34
CA ALA A 56 9.92 1.27 -1.53
C ALA A 56 9.22 2.60 -1.82
N SER A 57 8.62 3.23 -0.79
CA SER A 57 7.98 4.53 -0.95
C SER A 57 8.96 5.64 -1.30
N GLY A 58 10.16 5.62 -0.71
CA GLY A 58 11.24 6.53 -1.08
C GLY A 58 11.63 6.39 -2.56
N LEU A 59 11.78 5.16 -3.05
CA LEU A 59 12.09 4.87 -4.45
C LEU A 59 10.94 5.32 -5.38
N ALA A 60 9.70 4.99 -5.06
CA ALA A 60 8.53 5.40 -5.85
C ALA A 60 8.41 6.94 -5.94
N LEU A 61 8.60 7.65 -4.82
CA LEU A 61 8.61 9.11 -4.78
C LEU A 61 9.79 9.69 -5.56
N PHE A 62 10.98 9.10 -5.44
CA PHE A 62 12.14 9.51 -6.22
C PHE A 62 11.87 9.43 -7.71
N ILE A 63 11.23 8.37 -8.21
CA ILE A 63 10.91 8.18 -9.62
C ILE A 63 9.84 9.18 -10.07
N ILE A 64 8.67 9.24 -9.38
CA ILE A 64 7.53 10.08 -9.81
C ILE A 64 7.83 11.58 -9.74
N THR A 65 8.82 11.99 -8.96
CA THR A 65 9.21 13.41 -8.86
C THR A 65 10.15 13.87 -9.97
N ARG A 66 10.58 13.00 -10.88
CA ARG A 66 11.37 13.40 -12.05
C ARG A 66 10.52 14.22 -13.02
N ASN A 67 11.12 15.19 -13.69
CA ASN A 67 10.44 16.09 -14.64
C ASN A 67 9.67 15.31 -15.74
N PHE A 68 10.14 14.11 -16.08
CA PHE A 68 9.48 13.22 -17.03
C PHE A 68 8.04 12.86 -16.63
N PHE A 69 7.74 12.79 -15.31
CA PHE A 69 6.45 12.38 -14.76
C PHE A 69 5.62 13.55 -14.19
N GLU A 70 5.93 14.79 -14.54
CA GLU A 70 5.27 15.96 -13.93
C GLU A 70 3.76 15.98 -14.14
N LYS A 71 3.28 15.59 -15.32
CA LYS A 71 1.84 15.52 -15.63
C LYS A 71 1.15 14.40 -14.85
N GLU A 72 1.76 13.25 -14.77
CA GLU A 72 1.26 12.09 -14.02
C GLU A 72 1.20 12.39 -12.54
N LYS A 73 2.24 12.99 -11.99
CA LYS A 73 2.27 13.47 -10.61
C LYS A 73 1.13 14.45 -10.34
N ALA A 74 0.97 15.48 -11.17
CA ALA A 74 -0.11 16.46 -11.03
C ALA A 74 -1.49 15.81 -11.07
N PHE A 75 -1.71 14.85 -11.98
CA PHE A 75 -2.95 14.09 -12.05
C PHE A 75 -3.29 13.35 -10.75
N TYR A 76 -2.32 12.63 -10.16
CA TYR A 76 -2.55 11.91 -8.91
C TYR A 76 -2.75 12.85 -7.71
N TYR A 77 -2.06 13.98 -7.66
CA TYR A 77 -2.28 14.99 -6.62
C TYR A 77 -3.71 15.56 -6.70
N ASP A 78 -4.22 15.85 -7.88
CA ASP A 78 -5.60 16.31 -8.08
C ASP A 78 -6.61 15.21 -7.73
N LEU A 79 -6.41 13.98 -8.21
CA LEU A 79 -7.28 12.83 -7.95
C LEU A 79 -7.43 12.56 -6.45
N ILE A 80 -6.32 12.46 -5.72
CA ILE A 80 -6.33 12.22 -4.28
C ILE A 80 -6.86 13.46 -3.52
N GLY A 81 -6.53 14.67 -3.99
CA GLY A 81 -7.05 15.91 -3.42
C GLY A 81 -8.59 15.99 -3.44
N ARG A 82 -9.22 15.53 -4.51
CA ARG A 82 -10.69 15.49 -4.65
C ARG A 82 -11.37 14.51 -3.67
N LEU A 83 -10.66 13.51 -3.17
CA LEU A 83 -11.20 12.60 -2.16
C LEU A 83 -11.44 13.27 -0.80
N GLY A 84 -10.85 14.44 -0.55
CA GLY A 84 -10.99 15.14 0.73
C GLY A 84 -10.56 14.29 1.93
N ILE A 85 -9.54 13.45 1.74
CA ILE A 85 -9.07 12.51 2.73
C ILE A 85 -8.36 13.25 3.87
N ASN A 86 -8.71 12.93 5.11
CA ASN A 86 -8.05 13.45 6.31
C ASN A 86 -7.05 12.41 6.86
N ARG A 87 -6.30 12.79 7.90
CA ARG A 87 -5.29 11.92 8.52
C ARG A 87 -5.82 10.53 8.92
N THR A 88 -6.96 10.49 9.60
CA THR A 88 -7.60 9.21 9.99
C THR A 88 -7.99 8.38 8.77
N GLY A 89 -8.46 9.03 7.71
CA GLY A 89 -8.78 8.38 6.45
C GLY A 89 -7.56 7.80 5.75
N ILE A 90 -6.41 8.50 5.77
CA ILE A 90 -5.15 7.98 5.22
C ILE A 90 -4.74 6.70 5.96
N ILE A 91 -4.70 6.74 7.29
CA ILE A 91 -4.33 5.57 8.11
C ILE A 91 -5.28 4.41 7.85
N PHE A 92 -6.58 4.70 7.84
CA PHE A 92 -7.61 3.68 7.63
C PHE A 92 -7.49 3.01 6.25
N ILE A 93 -7.41 3.80 5.17
CA ILE A 93 -7.36 3.24 3.82
C ILE A 93 -6.07 2.47 3.56
N SER A 94 -4.93 2.95 4.07
CA SER A 94 -3.65 2.25 3.97
C SER A 94 -3.65 0.90 4.70
N LEU A 95 -4.27 0.82 5.87
CA LEU A 95 -4.44 -0.44 6.60
C LEU A 95 -5.39 -1.38 5.86
N CYS A 96 -6.52 -0.88 5.35
CA CYS A 96 -7.47 -1.70 4.60
C CYS A 96 -6.84 -2.26 3.31
N ALA A 97 -6.09 -1.43 2.57
CA ALA A 97 -5.38 -1.86 1.37
C ALA A 97 -4.28 -2.87 1.72
N GLY A 98 -3.37 -2.53 2.62
CA GLY A 98 -2.29 -3.43 3.00
C GLY A 98 -2.77 -4.79 3.49
N ILE A 99 -3.84 -4.86 4.29
CA ILE A 99 -4.38 -6.13 4.76
C ILE A 99 -5.15 -6.85 3.66
N GLY A 100 -6.14 -6.21 3.06
CA GLY A 100 -7.04 -6.86 2.10
C GLY A 100 -6.34 -7.30 0.83
N GLU A 101 -5.52 -6.43 0.26
CA GLU A 101 -4.85 -6.72 -1.00
C GLU A 101 -3.69 -7.72 -0.85
N GLU A 102 -2.95 -7.69 0.25
CA GLU A 102 -1.89 -8.68 0.45
C GLU A 102 -2.47 -10.08 0.76
N ILE A 103 -3.58 -10.19 1.49
CA ILE A 103 -4.28 -11.47 1.65
C ILE A 103 -4.73 -11.99 0.28
N PHE A 104 -5.29 -11.14 -0.57
CA PHE A 104 -5.77 -11.54 -1.88
C PHE A 104 -4.63 -11.87 -2.84
N PHE A 105 -3.74 -10.91 -3.08
CA PHE A 105 -2.72 -11.07 -4.11
C PHE A 105 -1.59 -11.99 -3.66
N ARG A 106 -1.08 -11.86 -2.43
CA ARG A 106 0.07 -12.67 -1.98
C ARG A 106 -0.34 -14.04 -1.49
N ALA A 107 -1.30 -14.09 -0.56
CA ALA A 107 -1.66 -15.35 0.06
C ALA A 107 -2.58 -16.22 -0.84
N ALA A 108 -3.51 -15.60 -1.59
CA ALA A 108 -4.47 -16.35 -2.39
C ALA A 108 -4.05 -16.54 -3.86
N ILE A 109 -3.55 -15.52 -4.54
CA ILE A 109 -3.30 -15.57 -6.00
C ILE A 109 -1.86 -15.95 -6.35
N GLN A 110 -0.87 -15.42 -5.62
CA GLN A 110 0.54 -15.67 -5.93
C GLN A 110 0.95 -17.14 -5.93
N PRO A 111 0.42 -18.04 -5.06
CA PRO A 111 0.74 -19.46 -5.12
C PRO A 111 0.40 -20.12 -6.48
N PHE A 112 -0.61 -19.61 -7.18
CA PHE A 112 -1.03 -20.15 -8.49
C PHE A 112 -0.31 -19.49 -9.66
N LEU A 113 -0.08 -18.17 -9.60
CA LEU A 113 0.44 -17.41 -10.74
C LEU A 113 1.94 -17.05 -10.62
N GLY A 114 2.53 -17.28 -9.46
CA GLY A 114 3.89 -16.86 -9.14
C GLY A 114 4.01 -15.34 -8.92
N ILE A 115 5.15 -14.93 -8.38
CA ILE A 115 5.40 -13.53 -7.97
C ILE A 115 5.26 -12.55 -9.15
N GLY A 116 5.88 -12.88 -10.29
CA GLY A 116 5.97 -11.95 -11.42
C GLY A 116 4.61 -11.59 -12.01
N LEU A 117 3.81 -12.61 -12.37
CA LEU A 117 2.50 -12.39 -12.99
C LEU A 117 1.52 -11.75 -12.00
N THR A 118 1.52 -12.18 -10.74
CA THR A 118 0.66 -11.58 -9.71
C THR A 118 0.99 -10.10 -9.50
N SER A 119 2.27 -9.74 -9.45
CA SER A 119 2.69 -8.35 -9.29
C SER A 119 2.35 -7.49 -10.51
N PHE A 120 2.50 -8.04 -11.70
CA PHE A 120 2.08 -7.36 -12.94
C PHE A 120 0.56 -7.11 -12.96
N LEU A 121 -0.25 -8.12 -12.63
CA LEU A 121 -1.71 -7.99 -12.55
C LEU A 121 -2.14 -6.99 -11.47
N PHE A 122 -1.48 -6.98 -10.33
CA PHE A 122 -1.70 -5.99 -9.29
C PHE A 122 -1.58 -4.56 -9.83
N VAL A 123 -0.47 -4.24 -10.47
CA VAL A 123 -0.20 -2.90 -11.01
C VAL A 123 -1.11 -2.55 -12.19
N LEU A 124 -1.46 -3.55 -13.02
CA LEU A 124 -2.39 -3.41 -14.12
C LEU A 124 -3.80 -3.04 -13.62
N LEU A 125 -4.32 -3.74 -12.61
CA LEU A 125 -5.63 -3.48 -12.01
C LEU A 125 -5.70 -2.11 -11.31
N HIS A 126 -4.58 -1.60 -10.82
CA HIS A 126 -4.47 -0.23 -10.28
C HIS A 126 -4.44 0.85 -11.37
N GLY A 127 -4.46 0.47 -12.65
CA GLY A 127 -4.50 1.41 -13.77
C GLY A 127 -3.17 2.08 -14.11
N TYR A 128 -2.06 1.63 -13.53
CA TYR A 128 -0.73 2.17 -13.85
C TYR A 128 -0.18 1.68 -15.18
N LEU A 129 -0.71 0.58 -15.73
CA LEU A 129 -0.30 0.04 -17.02
C LEU A 129 -1.42 0.29 -18.04
N THR A 130 -1.24 1.27 -18.92
CA THR A 130 -2.25 1.66 -19.92
C THR A 130 -1.60 2.11 -21.22
N PRO A 131 -2.08 1.64 -22.39
CA PRO A 131 -1.56 2.09 -23.67
C PRO A 131 -1.86 3.58 -23.96
N LYS A 132 -2.80 4.17 -23.22
CA LYS A 132 -3.20 5.57 -23.40
C LYS A 132 -2.18 6.57 -22.82
N ASN A 133 -1.33 6.12 -21.88
CA ASN A 133 -0.30 6.96 -21.26
C ASN A 133 0.98 6.14 -21.02
N ILE A 134 1.90 6.23 -21.98
CA ILE A 134 3.17 5.50 -21.93
C ILE A 134 4.02 5.92 -20.72
N ARG A 135 4.03 7.21 -20.34
CA ARG A 135 4.79 7.68 -19.18
C ARG A 135 4.28 7.04 -17.89
N LEU A 136 2.95 6.99 -17.73
CA LEU A 136 2.33 6.29 -16.61
C LEU A 136 2.70 4.80 -16.61
N SER A 137 2.71 4.16 -17.78
CA SER A 137 3.09 2.75 -17.90
C SER A 137 4.57 2.51 -17.56
N VAL A 138 5.47 3.43 -17.89
CA VAL A 138 6.88 3.37 -17.45
C VAL A 138 6.98 3.44 -15.92
N TYR A 139 6.21 4.33 -15.28
CA TYR A 139 6.11 4.36 -13.82
C TYR A 139 5.50 3.07 -13.27
N GLY A 140 4.45 2.55 -13.89
CA GLY A 140 3.83 1.27 -13.56
C GLY A 140 4.78 0.10 -13.62
N LEU A 141 5.67 0.05 -14.61
CA LEU A 141 6.72 -0.98 -14.68
C LEU A 141 7.71 -0.87 -13.51
N ALA A 142 8.10 0.33 -13.13
CA ALA A 142 8.92 0.55 -11.94
C ALA A 142 8.20 0.10 -10.65
N LEU A 143 6.90 0.43 -10.52
CA LEU A 143 6.06 -0.07 -9.43
C LEU A 143 5.95 -1.60 -9.44
N THR A 144 5.86 -2.24 -10.61
CA THR A 144 5.85 -3.71 -10.70
C THR A 144 7.10 -4.31 -10.06
N GLY A 145 8.28 -3.70 -10.26
CA GLY A 145 9.51 -4.11 -9.59
C GLY A 145 9.43 -4.00 -8.05
N ILE A 146 8.85 -2.92 -7.53
CA ILE A 146 8.61 -2.74 -6.09
C ILE A 146 7.66 -3.82 -5.56
N ILE A 147 6.56 -4.05 -6.26
CA ILE A 147 5.52 -5.01 -5.90
C ILE A 147 6.02 -6.46 -5.99
N ILE A 148 6.95 -6.78 -6.91
CA ILE A 148 7.71 -8.04 -6.92
C ILE A 148 8.49 -8.19 -5.61
N GLY A 149 9.12 -7.12 -5.12
CA GLY A 149 9.80 -7.11 -3.82
C GLY A 149 8.88 -7.50 -2.66
N PHE A 150 7.62 -7.03 -2.65
CA PHE A 150 6.62 -7.43 -1.65
C PHE A 150 6.21 -8.91 -1.80
N GLY A 151 6.19 -9.43 -3.03
CA GLY A 151 5.97 -10.85 -3.28
C GLY A 151 7.09 -11.72 -2.69
N TYR A 152 8.34 -11.34 -2.86
CA TYR A 152 9.47 -12.02 -2.20
C TYR A 152 9.44 -11.87 -0.68
N LEU A 153 9.02 -10.70 -0.18
CA LEU A 153 8.88 -10.47 1.25
C LEU A 153 7.87 -11.43 1.88
N PHE A 154 6.73 -11.66 1.20
CA PHE A 154 5.76 -12.67 1.59
C PHE A 154 6.38 -14.07 1.67
N GLU A 155 7.07 -14.52 0.63
CA GLU A 155 7.63 -15.88 0.56
C GLU A 155 8.78 -16.12 1.54
N ARG A 156 9.59 -15.10 1.82
CA ARG A 156 10.83 -15.24 2.62
C ARG A 156 10.67 -14.88 4.08
N VAL A 157 9.74 -13.98 4.40
CA VAL A 157 9.58 -13.43 5.75
C VAL A 157 8.17 -13.72 6.29
N GLY A 158 7.13 -13.60 5.46
CA GLY A 158 5.76 -13.95 5.81
C GLY A 158 4.73 -12.88 5.40
N LEU A 159 3.44 -13.24 5.57
CA LEU A 159 2.32 -12.39 5.16
C LEU A 159 2.28 -11.05 5.89
N VAL A 160 2.55 -11.04 7.20
CA VAL A 160 2.53 -9.82 8.00
C VAL A 160 3.60 -8.83 7.53
N ALA A 161 4.74 -9.33 7.01
CA ALA A 161 5.78 -8.47 6.45
C ALA A 161 5.33 -7.76 5.17
N ALA A 162 4.66 -8.48 4.27
CA ALA A 162 4.08 -7.88 3.07
C ALA A 162 2.99 -6.85 3.41
N ILE A 163 2.08 -7.17 4.34
CA ILE A 163 1.05 -6.26 4.85
C ILE A 163 1.68 -4.98 5.42
N ALA A 164 2.70 -5.11 6.26
CA ALA A 164 3.39 -3.97 6.86
C ALA A 164 4.08 -3.11 5.80
N ALA A 165 4.75 -3.75 4.82
CA ALA A 165 5.42 -3.05 3.73
C ALA A 165 4.43 -2.24 2.88
N HIS A 166 3.32 -2.84 2.46
CA HIS A 166 2.29 -2.18 1.68
C HIS A 166 1.63 -1.06 2.46
N THR A 167 1.21 -1.31 3.70
CA THR A 167 0.60 -0.29 4.56
C THR A 167 1.51 0.93 4.72
N VAL A 168 2.79 0.72 5.01
CA VAL A 168 3.76 1.82 5.19
C VAL A 168 4.01 2.54 3.86
N PHE A 169 4.10 1.81 2.76
CA PHE A 169 4.24 2.37 1.42
C PHE A 169 3.10 3.35 1.13
N ASP A 170 1.85 2.94 1.31
CA ASP A 170 0.67 3.77 1.09
C ASP A 170 0.61 4.97 2.04
N LEU A 171 0.89 4.75 3.33
CA LEU A 171 0.93 5.83 4.33
C LEU A 171 1.87 6.95 3.89
N VAL A 172 3.09 6.60 3.50
CA VAL A 172 4.11 7.58 3.09
C VAL A 172 3.66 8.32 1.83
N LEU A 173 3.16 7.61 0.82
CA LEU A 173 2.70 8.21 -0.43
C LEU A 173 1.50 9.14 -0.20
N LEU A 174 0.48 8.69 0.52
CA LEU A 174 -0.73 9.47 0.76
C LEU A 174 -0.45 10.71 1.62
N PHE A 175 0.36 10.60 2.68
CA PHE A 175 0.77 11.78 3.46
C PHE A 175 1.56 12.76 2.61
N LYS A 176 2.43 12.28 1.72
CA LYS A 176 3.20 13.14 0.81
C LYS A 176 2.31 13.84 -0.21
N ILE A 177 1.39 13.10 -0.84
CA ILE A 177 0.50 13.63 -1.88
C ILE A 177 -0.50 14.64 -1.29
N THR A 178 -1.08 14.35 -0.13
CA THR A 178 -2.06 15.25 0.50
C THR A 178 -1.44 16.46 1.19
N GLY A 179 -0.14 16.44 1.47
CA GLY A 179 0.53 17.46 2.27
C GLY A 179 0.14 17.47 3.76
N ILE A 180 -0.67 16.51 4.19
CA ILE A 180 -1.08 16.35 5.60
C ILE A 180 0.11 15.82 6.40
N ARG A 181 0.45 16.47 7.51
CA ARG A 181 1.52 15.99 8.38
C ARG A 181 1.06 14.77 9.18
N PRO A 182 1.84 13.69 9.28
CA PRO A 182 1.48 12.47 10.01
C PRO A 182 1.32 12.73 11.53
N ILE A 183 2.10 13.66 12.09
CA ILE A 183 2.03 14.06 13.50
C ILE A 183 1.58 15.52 13.58
N PRO A 184 0.60 15.86 14.46
CA PRO A 184 0.25 17.26 14.69
C PRO A 184 1.49 18.04 15.14
N ALA A 185 1.75 19.19 14.53
CA ALA A 185 2.76 20.08 15.07
C ALA A 185 2.37 20.42 16.52
N PHE A 186 3.31 20.25 17.45
CA PHE A 186 3.11 20.70 18.82
C PHE A 186 2.89 22.21 18.78
N ARG A 187 1.65 22.67 18.98
CA ARG A 187 1.34 24.08 19.15
C ARG A 187 1.89 24.47 20.53
N SER A 188 3.06 25.08 20.57
CA SER A 188 3.44 25.87 21.72
C SER A 188 2.41 27.02 21.83
N ASP A 189 1.63 27.01 22.89
CA ASP A 189 0.66 28.11 23.18
C ASP A 189 1.41 29.42 23.29
N PRO A 190 1.11 30.44 22.43
CA PRO A 190 1.79 31.72 22.49
C PRO A 190 1.56 32.48 23.81
N LYS A 191 0.62 32.02 24.64
CA LYS A 191 0.25 32.67 25.90
C LYS A 191 1.21 32.35 27.07
N GLN A 192 2.08 31.35 26.96
CA GLN A 192 3.07 31.03 28.02
C GLN A 192 4.31 31.94 28.02
N LYS A 193 4.49 32.82 27.04
CA LYS A 193 5.64 33.77 26.99
C LYS A 193 5.40 35.12 27.65
N LYS A 194 4.27 35.35 28.36
CA LYS A 194 3.95 36.63 29.01
C LYS A 194 3.94 36.58 30.55
N SER A 195 4.48 35.51 31.16
CA SER A 195 4.54 35.40 32.62
C SER A 195 5.92 34.93 33.11
N LEU A 196 6.95 35.59 32.64
CA LEU A 196 8.30 35.58 33.23
C LEU A 196 8.91 36.98 33.15
#